data_1b12a8153a39a807df41b7f202c08fb9
#
_entry.id   1b12a8153a39a807df41b7f202c08fb9
#
_cell.length_a   1.000
_cell.length_b   1.000
_cell.length_c   1.000
_cell.angle_alpha   90.00
_cell.angle_beta   90.00
_cell.angle_gamma   90.00
#
_symmetry.space_group_name_H-M   'P 1'
#
loop_
_entity.id
_entity.type
_entity.pdbx_description
1 polymer ?
#
loop_
_entity_poly.entity_id
_entity_poly.type
_entity_poly.pdbx_seq_one_letter_code
_entity_poly.pdbx_strand_id
1 'polypeptide(L)'
;RTEYVMMDAEGPGAIVRFWMTFSGINRGQGTLRIYIDNEEKPVIEGNVRDILSGQVLCGEPLSTSVPDEAPMEERGHNLYLPIPYAKRCKVTIESPDLKITPEGKIESKTIVYYAINYRTYTSPVKVISFSAKELKKNARLIAAVNKKLSEGTPGIDTPLAGRESTLNLAASLAPGESRSFTIDGSRAIRRLSMRIDADDRRQALRSTVLSIAFDGELTVWAPVGEFFGVGYYPVATGTWYTRAVQDDVMSAWWVMPFERNCTITLTNYGEQPVEISKAAAVSGKWQWDERSMHFGTTWQQFTHIHARGDEFAQDLTFADLKGRGVYVGDAVTVYNPNLGWWGEGDEKVYVDGETFPSHFGTGTEDYYGYAWGRYEPWINHPFVAQPIGDGCYAHIGLAQNTRVRSLDAIPFLSLIHISE
;
A
#
# COMPACT_ATOMS: atom_id res chain seq x y z
N ARG A 1 28.56 -24.53 3.97
CA ARG A 1 27.27 -23.84 3.73
C ARG A 1 27.29 -22.57 4.55
N THR A 2 27.12 -21.42 3.88
CA THR A 2 27.05 -20.10 4.53
C THR A 2 25.66 -19.55 4.31
N GLU A 3 24.95 -19.28 5.41
CA GLU A 3 23.65 -18.61 5.40
C GLU A 3 23.81 -17.20 5.93
N TYR A 4 23.31 -16.23 5.20
CA TYR A 4 23.26 -14.83 5.64
C TYR A 4 21.91 -14.54 6.26
N VAL A 5 21.92 -14.00 7.47
CA VAL A 5 20.69 -13.66 8.21
C VAL A 5 20.13 -12.36 7.66
N MET A 6 18.89 -12.40 7.25
CA MET A 6 18.12 -11.25 6.75
C MET A 6 17.18 -10.68 7.83
N MET A 7 16.65 -11.54 8.67
CA MET A 7 15.78 -11.19 9.79
C MET A 7 16.01 -12.18 10.92
N ASP A 8 16.00 -11.68 12.15
CA ASP A 8 16.00 -12.51 13.36
C ASP A 8 15.21 -11.76 14.44
N ALA A 9 13.96 -12.15 14.66
CA ALA A 9 13.03 -11.44 15.53
C ALA A 9 12.41 -12.37 16.56
N GLU A 10 12.37 -11.91 17.80
CA GLU A 10 11.62 -12.56 18.88
C GLU A 10 10.12 -12.35 18.71
N GLY A 11 9.33 -13.32 19.16
CA GLY A 11 7.88 -13.31 19.08
C GLY A 11 7.19 -13.19 20.43
N PRO A 12 5.85 -13.29 20.43
CA PRO A 12 5.01 -13.71 19.30
C PRO A 12 4.87 -12.63 18.22
N GLY A 13 4.80 -13.07 16.97
CA GLY A 13 4.73 -12.14 15.84
C GLY A 13 4.29 -12.81 14.53
N ALA A 14 4.32 -12.05 13.45
CA ALA A 14 4.12 -12.55 12.10
C ALA A 14 4.86 -11.69 11.06
N ILE A 15 5.53 -12.32 10.09
CA ILE A 15 5.89 -11.62 8.85
C ILE A 15 4.59 -11.31 8.12
N VAL A 16 4.43 -10.07 7.64
CA VAL A 16 3.22 -9.63 6.94
C VAL A 16 3.48 -9.13 5.52
N ARG A 17 4.72 -8.83 5.19
CA ARG A 17 5.19 -8.55 3.84
C ARG A 17 6.65 -8.93 3.73
N PHE A 18 7.01 -9.52 2.59
CA PHE A 18 8.38 -9.76 2.21
C PHE A 18 8.54 -9.32 0.76
N TRP A 19 9.30 -8.27 0.54
CA TRP A 19 9.69 -7.81 -0.78
C TRP A 19 11.17 -8.10 -1.04
N MET A 20 11.53 -8.42 -2.29
CA MET A 20 12.90 -8.72 -2.66
C MET A 20 13.13 -8.52 -4.16
N THR A 21 14.32 -8.05 -4.51
CA THR A 21 14.83 -8.07 -5.88
C THR A 21 16.32 -8.35 -5.93
N PHE A 22 16.86 -8.53 -7.13
CA PHE A 22 18.24 -9.02 -7.32
C PHE A 22 18.94 -8.25 -8.43
N SER A 23 20.27 -8.05 -8.26
CA SER A 23 21.13 -7.59 -9.34
C SER A 23 22.35 -8.49 -9.56
N GLY A 24 23.08 -8.23 -10.63
CA GLY A 24 24.30 -8.97 -10.94
C GLY A 24 24.07 -10.29 -11.66
N ILE A 25 25.04 -11.20 -11.50
CA ILE A 25 25.01 -12.53 -12.10
C ILE A 25 24.10 -13.44 -11.28
N ASN A 26 23.41 -14.38 -11.94
CA ASN A 26 22.51 -15.34 -11.28
C ASN A 26 21.39 -14.69 -10.46
N ARG A 27 20.78 -13.64 -10.98
CA ARG A 27 19.65 -12.94 -10.36
C ARG A 27 18.54 -13.91 -9.93
N GLY A 28 18.14 -13.85 -8.67
CA GLY A 28 17.09 -14.71 -8.11
C GLY A 28 17.50 -16.17 -7.89
N GLN A 29 18.79 -16.48 -7.98
CA GLN A 29 19.31 -17.77 -7.58
C GLN A 29 19.70 -17.76 -6.10
N GLY A 30 19.29 -18.77 -5.39
CA GLY A 30 19.58 -18.91 -3.98
C GLY A 30 18.50 -19.70 -3.25
N THR A 31 18.84 -20.14 -2.06
CA THR A 31 17.92 -20.85 -1.17
C THR A 31 17.50 -19.92 -0.05
N LEU A 32 16.22 -19.60 0.01
CA LEU A 32 15.59 -18.93 1.13
C LEU A 32 15.19 -19.96 2.18
N ARG A 33 15.45 -19.65 3.46
CA ARG A 33 15.00 -20.46 4.58
C ARG A 33 14.34 -19.60 5.64
N ILE A 34 13.25 -20.12 6.18
CA ILE A 34 12.55 -19.50 7.32
C ILE A 34 12.50 -20.54 8.45
N TYR A 35 13.11 -20.18 9.57
CA TYR A 35 13.12 -20.96 10.79
C TYR A 35 12.15 -20.34 11.79
N ILE A 36 11.36 -21.18 12.46
CA ILE A 36 10.32 -20.73 13.39
C ILE A 36 10.51 -21.42 14.74
N ASP A 37 10.32 -20.66 15.82
CA ASP A 37 10.29 -21.13 17.21
C ASP A 37 11.53 -21.87 17.70
N ASN A 38 12.70 -21.46 17.18
CA ASN A 38 14.01 -22.04 17.48
C ASN A 38 14.22 -23.48 16.97
N GLU A 39 13.40 -23.92 16.02
CA GLU A 39 13.61 -25.22 15.38
C GLU A 39 14.91 -25.20 14.54
N GLU A 40 15.65 -26.33 14.57
CA GLU A 40 16.89 -26.47 13.79
C GLU A 40 16.62 -26.59 12.27
N LYS A 41 15.43 -27.08 11.90
CA LYS A 41 15.03 -27.25 10.51
C LYS A 41 14.14 -26.11 10.07
N PRO A 42 14.37 -25.55 8.87
CA PRO A 42 13.51 -24.53 8.35
C PRO A 42 12.10 -25.08 8.05
N VAL A 43 11.07 -24.29 8.31
CA VAL A 43 9.67 -24.61 7.97
C VAL A 43 9.35 -24.27 6.51
N ILE A 44 10.14 -23.35 5.94
CA ILE A 44 10.12 -23.01 4.51
C ILE A 44 11.57 -23.09 4.03
N GLU A 45 11.79 -23.83 2.96
CA GLU A 45 13.09 -23.93 2.29
C GLU A 45 12.87 -24.14 0.79
N GLY A 46 13.55 -23.37 -0.04
CA GLY A 46 13.47 -23.52 -1.49
C GLY A 46 14.14 -22.39 -2.23
N ASN A 47 14.02 -22.43 -3.57
CA ASN A 47 14.48 -21.32 -4.39
C ASN A 47 13.74 -20.04 -3.99
N VAL A 48 14.49 -18.98 -3.75
CA VAL A 48 13.95 -17.73 -3.24
C VAL A 48 12.91 -17.13 -4.16
N ARG A 49 13.15 -17.14 -5.47
CA ARG A 49 12.22 -16.60 -6.45
C ARG A 49 10.90 -17.40 -6.51
N ASP A 50 10.97 -18.72 -6.47
CA ASP A 50 9.78 -19.59 -6.51
C ASP A 50 8.90 -19.38 -5.27
N ILE A 51 9.51 -19.13 -4.11
CA ILE A 51 8.79 -18.83 -2.87
C ILE A 51 8.07 -17.48 -2.97
N LEU A 52 8.72 -16.44 -3.51
CA LEU A 52 8.19 -15.08 -3.56
C LEU A 52 7.32 -14.79 -4.80
N SER A 53 7.37 -15.61 -5.84
CA SER A 53 6.65 -15.37 -7.10
C SER A 53 5.25 -16.02 -7.21
N GLY A 54 4.77 -16.62 -6.12
CA GLY A 54 3.46 -17.29 -6.11
C GLY A 54 3.47 -18.76 -6.49
N GLN A 55 4.60 -19.33 -6.88
CA GLN A 55 4.65 -20.71 -7.38
C GLN A 55 4.53 -21.76 -6.28
N VAL A 56 5.00 -21.49 -5.08
CA VAL A 56 5.19 -22.53 -4.05
C VAL A 56 4.22 -22.42 -2.87
N LEU A 57 4.04 -21.23 -2.25
CA LEU A 57 3.35 -21.12 -0.97
C LEU A 57 1.84 -20.92 -1.08
N CYS A 58 1.40 -19.90 -1.78
CA CYS A 58 0.02 -19.45 -1.68
C CYS A 58 -0.62 -18.98 -3.00
N GLY A 59 0.14 -18.88 -4.08
CA GLY A 59 -0.35 -18.35 -5.34
C GLY A 59 -0.61 -16.83 -5.32
N GLU A 60 -0.99 -16.31 -6.46
CA GLU A 60 -1.30 -14.89 -6.66
C GLU A 60 -2.71 -14.54 -6.16
N PRO A 61 -2.89 -13.28 -5.71
CA PRO A 61 -1.93 -12.19 -5.58
C PRO A 61 -1.20 -12.13 -4.22
N LEU A 62 -1.41 -13.09 -3.32
CA LEU A 62 -0.70 -13.12 -2.02
C LEU A 62 0.81 -13.35 -2.15
N SER A 63 1.24 -13.92 -3.26
CA SER A 63 2.64 -14.01 -3.65
C SER A 63 2.75 -13.73 -5.14
N THR A 64 3.49 -12.70 -5.52
CA THR A 64 3.49 -12.19 -6.90
C THR A 64 4.77 -11.44 -7.23
N SER A 65 5.11 -11.39 -8.51
CA SER A 65 6.27 -10.67 -9.03
C SER A 65 5.81 -9.60 -10.00
N VAL A 66 6.15 -8.35 -9.76
CA VAL A 66 5.58 -7.20 -10.46
C VAL A 66 6.63 -6.24 -11.02
N PRO A 67 6.33 -5.54 -12.14
CA PRO A 67 5.15 -5.65 -13.00
C PRO A 67 5.24 -6.85 -13.95
N ASP A 68 4.12 -7.30 -14.51
CA ASP A 68 4.06 -8.46 -15.41
C ASP A 68 4.77 -8.23 -16.74
N GLU A 69 4.88 -6.98 -17.15
CA GLU A 69 5.53 -6.57 -18.41
C GLU A 69 7.07 -6.66 -18.34
N ALA A 70 7.65 -6.69 -17.14
CA ALA A 70 9.08 -6.82 -16.96
C ALA A 70 9.57 -8.26 -17.07
N PRO A 71 10.82 -8.51 -17.49
CA PRO A 71 11.45 -9.81 -17.32
C PRO A 71 11.42 -10.25 -15.86
N MET A 72 11.22 -11.54 -15.59
CA MET A 72 11.05 -12.06 -14.22
C MET A 72 12.20 -11.65 -13.29
N GLU A 73 13.42 -11.63 -13.76
CA GLU A 73 14.62 -11.24 -13.02
C GLU A 73 14.74 -9.74 -12.72
N GLU A 74 13.85 -8.94 -13.31
CA GLU A 74 13.79 -7.48 -13.15
C GLU A 74 12.50 -7.04 -12.45
N ARG A 75 11.81 -7.95 -11.79
CA ARG A 75 10.60 -7.66 -11.03
C ARG A 75 10.90 -7.48 -9.55
N GLY A 76 10.03 -6.75 -8.87
CA GLY A 76 9.91 -6.83 -7.43
C GLY A 76 9.12 -8.09 -7.06
N HIS A 77 9.69 -8.95 -6.23
CA HIS A 77 9.05 -10.17 -5.75
C HIS A 77 8.40 -9.91 -4.41
N ASN A 78 7.10 -10.16 -4.29
CA ASN A 78 6.32 -9.82 -3.11
C ASN A 78 5.60 -11.04 -2.53
N LEU A 79 5.70 -11.22 -1.23
CA LEU A 79 4.92 -12.19 -0.47
C LEU A 79 4.12 -11.45 0.62
N TYR A 80 2.81 -11.57 0.56
CA TYR A 80 1.86 -10.98 1.52
C TYR A 80 1.16 -12.04 2.39
N LEU A 81 1.45 -13.34 2.18
CA LEU A 81 0.96 -14.38 3.07
C LEU A 81 1.54 -14.17 4.46
N PRO A 82 0.72 -14.02 5.52
CA PRO A 82 1.24 -13.93 6.88
C PRO A 82 1.96 -15.22 7.29
N ILE A 83 3.14 -15.07 7.89
CA ILE A 83 3.93 -16.18 8.46
C ILE A 83 4.02 -15.96 9.97
N PRO A 84 3.07 -16.48 10.75
CA PRO A 84 3.05 -16.30 12.20
C PRO A 84 4.08 -17.19 12.90
N TYR A 85 4.60 -16.69 14.02
CA TYR A 85 5.53 -17.41 14.91
C TYR A 85 5.23 -17.09 16.37
N ALA A 86 5.33 -18.11 17.24
CA ALA A 86 4.98 -17.96 18.64
C ALA A 86 6.17 -17.46 19.49
N LYS A 87 7.42 -17.80 19.13
CA LYS A 87 8.61 -17.49 19.92
C LYS A 87 9.67 -16.71 19.15
N ARG A 88 9.98 -17.10 17.93
CA ARG A 88 11.06 -16.51 17.13
C ARG A 88 10.88 -16.83 15.65
N CYS A 89 11.27 -15.90 14.80
CA CYS A 89 11.39 -16.12 13.36
C CYS A 89 12.74 -15.65 12.87
N LYS A 90 13.48 -16.55 12.19
CA LYS A 90 14.75 -16.24 11.54
C LYS A 90 14.63 -16.53 10.05
N VAL A 91 14.99 -15.55 9.24
CA VAL A 91 15.04 -15.66 7.77
C VAL A 91 16.49 -15.58 7.31
N THR A 92 16.89 -16.53 6.47
CA THR A 92 18.23 -16.56 5.90
C THR A 92 18.22 -16.79 4.41
N ILE A 93 19.27 -16.33 3.74
CA ILE A 93 19.54 -16.62 2.35
C ILE A 93 20.92 -17.28 2.18
N GLU A 94 20.99 -18.23 1.28
CA GLU A 94 22.22 -18.84 0.79
C GLU A 94 22.27 -18.72 -0.72
N SER A 95 23.33 -18.13 -1.23
CA SER A 95 23.60 -18.10 -2.67
C SER A 95 25.09 -18.32 -2.89
N PRO A 96 25.49 -19.12 -3.89
CA PRO A 96 26.90 -19.41 -4.15
C PRO A 96 27.70 -18.16 -4.54
N ASP A 97 27.03 -17.16 -5.10
CA ASP A 97 27.65 -15.93 -5.58
C ASP A 97 27.50 -14.74 -4.60
N LEU A 98 26.87 -14.97 -3.45
CA LEU A 98 26.75 -13.98 -2.39
C LEU A 98 27.91 -14.13 -1.42
N LYS A 99 28.74 -13.09 -1.32
CA LYS A 99 29.88 -13.03 -0.36
C LYS A 99 29.84 -11.71 0.38
N ILE A 100 29.80 -11.80 1.69
CA ILE A 100 29.89 -10.66 2.59
C ILE A 100 31.11 -10.88 3.48
N THR A 101 32.01 -9.89 3.55
CA THR A 101 33.17 -9.97 4.45
C THR A 101 32.73 -9.82 5.91
N PRO A 102 33.57 -10.22 6.90
CA PRO A 102 33.30 -9.99 8.30
C PRO A 102 33.01 -8.51 8.65
N GLU A 103 33.59 -7.58 7.89
CA GLU A 103 33.39 -6.14 8.04
C GLU A 103 32.11 -5.64 7.35
N GLY A 104 31.29 -6.54 6.76
CA GLY A 104 30.04 -6.21 6.11
C GLY A 104 30.14 -5.73 4.64
N LYS A 105 31.35 -5.82 4.04
CA LYS A 105 31.54 -5.43 2.62
C LYS A 105 31.04 -6.54 1.71
N ILE A 106 30.24 -6.16 0.71
CA ILE A 106 29.78 -7.07 -0.33
C ILE A 106 30.89 -7.24 -1.37
N GLU A 107 31.36 -8.48 -1.54
CA GLU A 107 32.37 -8.89 -2.53
C GLU A 107 31.80 -9.81 -3.61
N SER A 108 30.49 -9.87 -3.71
CA SER A 108 29.78 -10.77 -4.62
C SER A 108 29.43 -10.10 -5.93
N LYS A 109 29.22 -10.94 -6.96
CA LYS A 109 28.65 -10.51 -8.25
C LYS A 109 27.12 -10.56 -8.25
N THR A 110 26.52 -11.04 -7.18
CA THR A 110 25.07 -11.05 -6.92
C THR A 110 24.80 -10.17 -5.72
N ILE A 111 23.85 -9.27 -5.87
CA ILE A 111 23.38 -8.38 -4.81
C ILE A 111 21.89 -8.66 -4.59
N VAL A 112 21.49 -8.62 -3.34
CA VAL A 112 20.12 -8.86 -2.89
C VAL A 112 19.61 -7.62 -2.20
N TYR A 113 18.48 -7.10 -2.66
CA TYR A 113 17.75 -6.02 -2.00
C TYR A 113 16.48 -6.61 -1.40
N TYR A 114 16.16 -6.25 -0.17
CA TYR A 114 14.99 -6.84 0.50
C TYR A 114 14.41 -5.93 1.58
N ALA A 115 13.10 -6.07 1.81
CA ALA A 115 12.38 -5.51 2.95
C ALA A 115 11.47 -6.59 3.54
N ILE A 116 11.64 -6.90 4.82
CA ILE A 116 10.81 -7.87 5.55
C ILE A 116 10.04 -7.11 6.63
N ASN A 117 8.75 -6.91 6.41
CA ASN A 117 7.89 -6.29 7.39
C ASN A 117 7.25 -7.34 8.28
N TYR A 118 7.34 -7.15 9.58
CA TYR A 118 6.74 -8.05 10.56
C TYR A 118 6.03 -7.29 11.68
N ARG A 119 5.14 -7.97 12.36
CA ARG A 119 4.44 -7.47 13.56
C ARG A 119 4.91 -8.23 14.78
N THR A 120 5.06 -7.51 15.89
CA THR A 120 5.25 -8.07 17.22
C THR A 120 3.94 -7.87 18.00
N TYR A 121 3.43 -8.94 18.57
CA TYR A 121 2.22 -8.89 19.39
C TYR A 121 2.59 -8.62 20.84
N THR A 122 2.13 -7.49 21.38
CA THR A 122 2.47 -7.03 22.74
C THR A 122 1.49 -7.49 23.81
N SER A 123 0.30 -7.93 23.42
CA SER A 123 -0.69 -8.49 24.35
C SER A 123 -0.60 -10.02 24.41
N PRO A 124 -1.09 -10.68 25.46
CA PRO A 124 -1.05 -12.12 25.58
C PRO A 124 -1.98 -12.80 24.57
N VAL A 125 -1.44 -12.98 23.35
CA VAL A 125 -2.13 -13.64 22.23
C VAL A 125 -1.49 -15.02 22.02
N LYS A 126 -2.32 -16.05 21.95
CA LYS A 126 -1.86 -17.37 21.55
C LYS A 126 -1.69 -17.42 20.04
N VAL A 127 -0.44 -17.44 19.59
CA VAL A 127 -0.11 -17.57 18.18
C VAL A 127 0.12 -19.04 17.82
N ILE A 128 -0.54 -19.49 16.76
CA ILE A 128 -0.26 -20.79 16.13
C ILE A 128 0.80 -20.53 15.06
N SER A 129 1.97 -21.09 15.25
CA SER A 129 3.10 -20.89 14.35
C SER A 129 2.87 -21.52 12.98
N PHE A 130 3.40 -20.89 11.96
CA PHE A 130 3.38 -21.40 10.59
C PHE A 130 4.03 -22.78 10.51
N SER A 131 3.42 -23.67 9.76
CA SER A 131 3.96 -24.99 9.43
C SER A 131 3.33 -25.50 8.11
N ALA A 132 3.95 -26.48 7.49
CA ALA A 132 3.37 -27.14 6.30
C ALA A 132 2.00 -27.75 6.59
N LYS A 133 1.75 -28.20 7.82
CA LYS A 133 0.45 -28.71 8.27
C LYS A 133 -0.60 -27.59 8.31
N GLU A 134 -0.28 -26.44 8.90
CA GLU A 134 -1.19 -25.30 8.97
C GLU A 134 -1.44 -24.70 7.58
N LEU A 135 -0.41 -24.62 6.71
CA LEU A 135 -0.57 -24.20 5.32
C LEU A 135 -1.59 -25.09 4.59
N LYS A 136 -1.44 -26.40 4.69
CA LYS A 136 -2.37 -27.37 4.09
C LYS A 136 -3.79 -27.28 4.67
N LYS A 137 -3.91 -27.12 5.98
CA LYS A 137 -5.21 -26.96 6.67
C LYS A 137 -5.95 -25.72 6.16
N ASN A 138 -5.25 -24.63 5.92
CA ASN A 138 -5.82 -23.35 5.51
C ASN A 138 -5.83 -23.15 3.97
N ALA A 139 -5.46 -24.14 3.16
CA ALA A 139 -5.35 -24.02 1.71
C ALA A 139 -6.64 -23.50 1.03
N ARG A 140 -7.81 -23.95 1.51
CA ARG A 140 -9.12 -23.47 0.98
C ARG A 140 -9.37 -22.01 1.30
N LEU A 141 -8.98 -21.56 2.50
CA LEU A 141 -9.11 -20.18 2.92
C LEU A 141 -8.18 -19.29 2.10
N ILE A 142 -6.91 -19.70 1.93
CA ILE A 142 -5.92 -18.98 1.09
C ILE A 142 -6.44 -18.85 -0.34
N ALA A 143 -6.97 -19.92 -0.92
CA ALA A 143 -7.55 -19.88 -2.27
C ALA A 143 -8.76 -18.95 -2.36
N ALA A 144 -9.63 -18.92 -1.34
CA ALA A 144 -10.78 -18.01 -1.29
C ALA A 144 -10.34 -16.54 -1.17
N VAL A 145 -9.31 -16.26 -0.37
CA VAL A 145 -8.72 -14.92 -0.24
C VAL A 145 -8.09 -14.49 -1.57
N ASN A 146 -7.27 -15.33 -2.19
CA ASN A 146 -6.67 -15.04 -3.50
C ASN A 146 -7.76 -14.73 -4.54
N LYS A 147 -8.79 -15.57 -4.62
CA LYS A 147 -9.92 -15.34 -5.53
C LYS A 147 -10.57 -13.98 -5.29
N LYS A 148 -10.90 -13.65 -4.04
CA LYS A 148 -11.52 -12.37 -3.69
C LYS A 148 -10.63 -11.18 -4.05
N LEU A 149 -9.34 -11.26 -3.78
CA LEU A 149 -8.38 -10.21 -4.10
C LEU A 149 -8.20 -10.04 -5.62
N SER A 150 -8.22 -11.14 -6.39
CA SER A 150 -8.08 -11.11 -7.85
C SER A 150 -9.34 -10.62 -8.58
N GLU A 151 -10.51 -10.82 -8.01
CA GLU A 151 -11.78 -10.37 -8.59
C GLU A 151 -11.95 -8.85 -8.55
N GLY A 152 -11.04 -8.14 -7.88
CA GLY A 152 -11.14 -6.69 -7.71
C GLY A 152 -12.47 -6.28 -7.09
N THR A 153 -13.07 -7.16 -6.31
CA THR A 153 -14.32 -6.88 -5.63
C THR A 153 -13.99 -5.90 -4.53
N PRO A 154 -14.23 -4.60 -4.76
CA PRO A 154 -13.97 -3.64 -3.73
C PRO A 154 -15.02 -3.88 -2.64
N GLY A 155 -14.59 -3.79 -1.48
CA GLY A 155 -15.48 -3.87 -0.37
C GLY A 155 -14.96 -4.82 0.66
N ILE A 156 -14.43 -4.20 1.65
CA ILE A 156 -14.38 -4.78 2.96
C ILE A 156 -15.79 -5.25 3.24
N ASP A 157 -15.99 -6.56 3.36
CA ASP A 157 -17.24 -7.14 3.85
C ASP A 157 -17.36 -6.84 5.35
N THR A 158 -17.19 -5.59 5.73
CA THR A 158 -17.54 -5.17 7.08
C THR A 158 -19.04 -5.03 7.09
N PRO A 159 -19.79 -5.95 7.70
CA PRO A 159 -21.23 -5.85 7.73
C PRO A 159 -21.57 -4.61 8.53
N LEU A 160 -22.12 -3.60 7.87
CA LEU A 160 -22.80 -2.53 8.58
C LEU A 160 -24.18 -3.06 9.00
N ALA A 161 -24.54 -2.85 10.23
CA ALA A 161 -25.86 -3.24 10.73
C ALA A 161 -26.95 -2.39 10.04
N GLY A 162 -27.98 -3.05 9.51
CA GLY A 162 -29.14 -2.39 8.95
C GLY A 162 -29.01 -1.98 7.48
N ARG A 163 -29.99 -1.20 7.02
CA ARG A 163 -30.08 -0.77 5.61
C ARG A 163 -29.07 0.34 5.30
N GLU A 164 -28.32 0.17 4.22
CA GLU A 164 -27.49 1.23 3.67
C GLU A 164 -28.34 2.37 3.11
N SER A 165 -27.81 3.60 3.18
CA SER A 165 -28.36 4.78 2.55
C SER A 165 -27.32 5.42 1.63
N THR A 166 -27.80 5.99 0.55
CA THR A 166 -26.96 6.69 -0.43
C THR A 166 -27.29 8.17 -0.39
N LEU A 167 -26.29 9.01 -0.16
CA LEU A 167 -26.35 10.45 -0.31
C LEU A 167 -25.79 10.83 -1.68
N ASN A 168 -26.56 11.55 -2.47
CA ASN A 168 -26.10 12.11 -3.74
C ASN A 168 -25.21 13.32 -3.48
N LEU A 169 -24.01 13.34 -4.08
CA LEU A 169 -23.01 14.40 -3.96
C LEU A 169 -22.81 15.16 -5.29
N ALA A 170 -23.65 14.95 -6.28
CA ALA A 170 -23.56 15.64 -7.57
C ALA A 170 -23.66 17.15 -7.41
N ALA A 171 -22.79 17.89 -8.10
CA ALA A 171 -22.73 19.34 -8.04
C ALA A 171 -22.01 19.91 -9.27
N SER A 172 -22.44 21.10 -9.71
CA SER A 172 -21.66 21.95 -10.61
C SER A 172 -21.05 23.06 -9.78
N LEU A 173 -19.73 23.25 -9.87
CA LEU A 173 -18.98 24.21 -9.07
C LEU A 173 -18.28 25.23 -9.99
N ALA A 174 -18.65 26.50 -9.87
CA ALA A 174 -17.87 27.58 -10.45
C ALA A 174 -16.50 27.72 -9.75
N PRO A 175 -15.52 28.44 -10.34
CA PRO A 175 -14.27 28.78 -9.67
C PRO A 175 -14.52 29.41 -8.29
N GLY A 176 -13.86 28.85 -7.26
CA GLY A 176 -14.00 29.28 -5.86
C GLY A 176 -15.27 28.80 -5.14
N GLU A 177 -16.16 28.07 -5.82
CA GLU A 177 -17.41 27.60 -5.21
C GLU A 177 -17.18 26.32 -4.38
N SER A 178 -17.99 26.18 -3.32
CA SER A 178 -18.03 24.98 -2.46
C SER A 178 -19.45 24.46 -2.32
N ARG A 179 -19.58 23.15 -2.19
CA ARG A 179 -20.85 22.47 -1.89
C ARG A 179 -20.66 21.48 -0.76
N SER A 180 -21.52 21.58 0.27
CA SER A 180 -21.49 20.72 1.44
C SER A 180 -22.72 19.82 1.51
N PHE A 181 -22.50 18.59 2.02
CA PHE A 181 -23.50 17.55 2.19
C PHE A 181 -23.33 16.94 3.58
N THR A 182 -24.42 16.67 4.30
CA THR A 182 -24.34 16.15 5.68
C THR A 182 -25.06 14.81 5.79
N ILE A 183 -24.48 13.91 6.58
CA ILE A 183 -25.04 12.64 7.00
C ILE A 183 -25.13 12.65 8.53
N ASP A 184 -26.34 12.51 9.09
CA ASP A 184 -26.57 12.53 10.53
C ASP A 184 -26.65 11.12 11.13
N GLY A 185 -26.35 11.04 12.42
CA GLY A 185 -26.44 9.83 13.24
C GLY A 185 -25.13 9.02 13.27
N SER A 186 -25.08 8.03 14.14
CA SER A 186 -23.94 7.13 14.25
C SER A 186 -23.90 6.15 13.07
N ARG A 187 -22.95 6.39 12.16
CA ARG A 187 -22.84 5.68 10.88
C ARG A 187 -21.38 5.52 10.47
N ALA A 188 -21.17 4.77 9.40
CA ALA A 188 -19.90 4.77 8.66
C ALA A 188 -20.15 4.90 7.16
N ILE A 189 -19.37 5.73 6.49
CA ILE A 189 -19.28 5.68 5.02
C ILE A 189 -18.51 4.41 4.66
N ARG A 190 -19.03 3.68 3.67
CA ARG A 190 -18.40 2.45 3.14
C ARG A 190 -17.90 2.61 1.72
N ARG A 191 -18.51 3.50 0.96
CA ARG A 191 -18.11 3.82 -0.38
C ARG A 191 -18.31 5.30 -0.63
N LEU A 192 -17.30 5.92 -1.16
CA LEU A 192 -17.36 7.25 -1.75
C LEU A 192 -17.01 7.10 -3.23
N SER A 193 -17.82 7.68 -4.11
CA SER A 193 -17.59 7.63 -5.55
C SER A 193 -17.91 8.97 -6.21
N MET A 194 -17.19 9.29 -7.28
CA MET A 194 -17.48 10.45 -8.12
C MET A 194 -16.78 10.40 -9.47
N ARG A 195 -17.32 11.13 -10.42
CA ARG A 195 -16.68 11.47 -11.68
C ARG A 195 -16.52 12.99 -11.74
N ILE A 196 -15.36 13.45 -12.20
CA ILE A 196 -15.03 14.85 -12.42
C ILE A 196 -14.96 15.09 -13.93
N ASP A 197 -15.70 16.07 -14.41
CA ASP A 197 -15.66 16.56 -15.78
C ASP A 197 -15.39 18.07 -15.80
N ALA A 198 -14.47 18.51 -16.67
CA ALA A 198 -14.06 19.89 -16.87
C ALA A 198 -13.32 19.99 -18.21
N ASP A 199 -13.12 21.19 -18.74
CA ASP A 199 -12.37 21.43 -19.98
C ASP A 199 -10.93 20.92 -19.86
N ASP A 200 -10.24 21.28 -18.78
CA ASP A 200 -8.98 20.65 -18.35
C ASP A 200 -9.23 19.76 -17.12
N ARG A 201 -9.57 18.53 -17.39
CA ARG A 201 -9.83 17.52 -16.37
C ARG A 201 -8.61 17.23 -15.47
N ARG A 202 -7.40 17.33 -16.02
CA ARG A 202 -6.16 17.11 -15.27
C ARG A 202 -5.99 18.16 -14.19
N GLN A 203 -6.19 19.41 -14.56
CA GLN A 203 -6.16 20.53 -13.62
C GLN A 203 -7.30 20.38 -12.59
N ALA A 204 -8.52 20.02 -13.02
CA ALA A 204 -9.68 19.88 -12.15
C ALA A 204 -9.48 18.79 -11.08
N LEU A 205 -8.87 17.64 -11.40
CA LEU A 205 -8.56 16.57 -10.43
C LEU A 205 -7.59 17.03 -9.35
N ARG A 206 -6.74 18.01 -9.62
CA ARG A 206 -5.79 18.58 -8.66
C ARG A 206 -6.35 19.76 -7.88
N SER A 207 -7.22 20.54 -8.48
CA SER A 207 -7.76 21.77 -7.89
C SER A 207 -9.15 21.61 -7.26
N THR A 208 -9.84 20.52 -7.52
CA THR A 208 -11.04 20.16 -6.78
C THR A 208 -10.65 19.41 -5.51
N VAL A 209 -11.01 19.96 -4.37
CA VAL A 209 -10.64 19.41 -3.06
C VAL A 209 -11.84 18.77 -2.40
N LEU A 210 -11.65 17.56 -1.92
CA LEU A 210 -12.53 16.85 -1.01
C LEU A 210 -12.12 17.15 0.43
N SER A 211 -13.07 17.66 1.22
CA SER A 211 -12.93 17.82 2.67
C SER A 211 -14.00 17.02 3.37
N ILE A 212 -13.65 16.32 4.46
CA ILE A 212 -14.64 15.63 5.29
C ILE A 212 -14.37 15.97 6.76
N ALA A 213 -15.43 16.44 7.43
CA ALA A 213 -15.44 16.63 8.85
C ALA A 213 -16.30 15.54 9.51
N PHE A 214 -15.73 14.79 10.44
CA PHE A 214 -16.41 13.80 11.25
C PHE A 214 -16.63 14.38 12.65
N ASP A 215 -17.87 14.41 13.10
CA ASP A 215 -18.28 14.92 14.41
C ASP A 215 -17.84 16.37 14.69
N GLY A 216 -17.65 17.15 13.62
CA GLY A 216 -17.19 18.53 13.65
C GLY A 216 -15.68 18.70 13.52
N GLU A 217 -14.90 17.62 13.46
CA GLU A 217 -13.45 17.63 13.26
C GLU A 217 -13.11 17.40 11.79
N LEU A 218 -12.39 18.34 11.17
CA LEU A 218 -11.89 18.23 9.80
C LEU A 218 -10.67 17.30 9.77
N THR A 219 -10.87 16.07 9.33
CA THR A 219 -9.81 15.06 9.30
C THR A 219 -9.40 14.64 7.89
N VAL A 220 -10.22 14.97 6.88
CA VAL A 220 -9.90 14.72 5.47
C VAL A 220 -9.83 16.04 4.73
N TRP A 221 -8.71 16.29 4.08
CA TRP A 221 -8.51 17.37 3.13
C TRP A 221 -7.50 16.93 2.08
N ALA A 222 -7.93 16.70 0.86
CA ALA A 222 -7.06 16.29 -0.23
C ALA A 222 -7.63 16.65 -1.60
N PRO A 223 -6.80 16.92 -2.61
CA PRO A 223 -7.23 16.91 -4.00
C PRO A 223 -7.94 15.61 -4.35
N VAL A 224 -9.01 15.71 -5.13
CA VAL A 224 -9.83 14.54 -5.49
C VAL A 224 -8.99 13.45 -6.16
N GLY A 225 -8.11 13.82 -7.09
CA GLY A 225 -7.25 12.85 -7.77
C GLY A 225 -6.34 12.08 -6.81
N GLU A 226 -5.79 12.74 -5.80
CA GLU A 226 -4.92 12.10 -4.80
C GLU A 226 -5.72 11.23 -3.82
N PHE A 227 -6.89 11.68 -3.39
CA PHE A 227 -7.76 10.87 -2.51
C PHE A 227 -8.12 9.53 -3.15
N PHE A 228 -8.42 9.52 -4.45
CA PHE A 228 -8.72 8.30 -5.18
C PHE A 228 -7.48 7.58 -5.74
N GLY A 229 -6.28 8.11 -5.53
CA GLY A 229 -5.03 7.49 -5.97
C GLY A 229 -4.85 7.47 -7.49
N VAL A 230 -5.46 8.40 -8.20
CA VAL A 230 -5.35 8.52 -9.66
C VAL A 230 -4.49 9.72 -10.10
N GLY A 231 -4.00 10.49 -9.14
CA GLY A 231 -3.21 11.69 -9.45
C GLY A 231 -4.01 12.67 -10.29
N TYR A 232 -3.61 12.87 -11.54
CA TYR A 232 -4.23 13.83 -12.45
C TYR A 232 -5.03 13.19 -13.61
N TYR A 233 -5.08 11.87 -13.70
CA TYR A 233 -5.81 11.19 -14.76
C TYR A 233 -6.43 9.88 -14.29
N PRO A 234 -7.75 9.69 -14.40
CA PRO A 234 -8.40 8.45 -13.99
C PRO A 234 -8.15 7.36 -15.03
N VAL A 235 -7.34 6.40 -14.66
CA VAL A 235 -7.10 5.19 -15.45
C VAL A 235 -7.97 4.07 -14.89
N ALA A 236 -8.60 3.30 -15.77
CA ALA A 236 -9.40 2.15 -15.37
C ALA A 236 -8.53 1.18 -14.54
N THR A 237 -9.01 0.80 -13.36
CA THR A 237 -8.32 -0.11 -12.45
C THR A 237 -9.18 -1.34 -12.20
N GLY A 238 -8.56 -2.53 -12.20
CA GLY A 238 -9.30 -3.79 -12.10
C GLY A 238 -9.36 -4.36 -10.69
N THR A 239 -8.26 -4.39 -9.96
CA THR A 239 -8.08 -5.27 -8.80
C THR A 239 -7.71 -4.57 -7.50
N TRP A 240 -7.70 -3.25 -7.43
CA TRP A 240 -7.42 -2.57 -6.18
C TRP A 240 -8.45 -2.88 -5.10
N TYR A 241 -7.96 -3.17 -3.92
CA TYR A 241 -8.84 -3.56 -2.81
C TYR A 241 -9.65 -2.41 -2.24
N THR A 242 -9.05 -1.24 -2.12
CA THR A 242 -9.68 -0.06 -1.49
C THR A 242 -10.13 1.02 -2.44
N ARG A 243 -9.71 0.94 -3.69
CA ARG A 243 -9.98 1.95 -4.71
C ARG A 243 -10.19 1.31 -6.08
N ALA A 244 -11.02 1.90 -6.91
CA ALA A 244 -11.14 1.51 -8.30
C ALA A 244 -11.59 2.70 -9.16
N VAL A 245 -11.30 2.59 -10.46
CA VAL A 245 -11.84 3.47 -11.49
C VAL A 245 -12.52 2.60 -12.54
N GLN A 246 -13.80 2.85 -12.77
CA GLN A 246 -14.57 2.18 -13.81
C GLN A 246 -15.44 3.21 -14.51
N ASP A 247 -15.42 3.24 -15.85
CA ASP A 247 -16.17 4.22 -16.66
C ASP A 247 -15.94 5.68 -16.19
N ASP A 248 -14.70 6.01 -15.88
CA ASP A 248 -14.27 7.29 -15.33
C ASP A 248 -14.84 7.63 -13.93
N VAL A 249 -15.56 6.73 -13.31
CA VAL A 249 -16.02 6.89 -11.93
C VAL A 249 -14.93 6.37 -10.99
N MET A 250 -14.36 7.27 -10.23
CA MET A 250 -13.44 6.96 -9.15
C MET A 250 -14.23 6.51 -7.93
N SER A 251 -13.83 5.43 -7.30
CA SER A 251 -14.48 4.90 -6.11
C SER A 251 -13.45 4.51 -5.05
N ALA A 252 -13.80 4.75 -3.78
CA ALA A 252 -13.01 4.34 -2.63
C ALA A 252 -13.90 3.63 -1.61
N TRP A 253 -13.39 2.54 -1.03
CA TRP A 253 -14.11 1.69 -0.07
C TRP A 253 -13.49 1.73 1.33
N TRP A 254 -12.96 2.87 1.72
CA TRP A 254 -12.53 3.10 3.09
C TRP A 254 -13.73 3.07 4.03
N VAL A 255 -13.59 2.41 5.17
CA VAL A 255 -14.58 2.49 6.25
C VAL A 255 -14.30 3.76 7.06
N MET A 256 -15.24 4.70 7.05
CA MET A 256 -15.10 6.02 7.67
C MET A 256 -16.21 6.20 8.72
N PRO A 257 -16.02 5.72 9.96
CA PRO A 257 -17.05 5.81 10.99
C PRO A 257 -17.10 7.19 11.65
N PHE A 258 -18.28 7.55 12.14
CA PHE A 258 -18.56 8.74 12.94
C PHE A 258 -19.69 8.48 13.92
N GLU A 259 -19.71 9.23 15.02
CA GLU A 259 -20.69 9.03 16.09
C GLU A 259 -21.95 9.86 15.91
N ARG A 260 -21.84 11.11 15.44
CA ARG A 260 -22.93 12.08 15.41
C ARG A 260 -23.29 12.56 14.02
N ASN A 261 -22.30 13.00 13.27
CA ASN A 261 -22.50 13.51 11.92
C ASN A 261 -21.21 13.47 11.09
N CYS A 262 -21.39 13.53 9.78
CA CYS A 262 -20.32 13.67 8.81
C CYS A 262 -20.71 14.76 7.80
N THR A 263 -19.84 15.74 7.58
CA THR A 263 -20.02 16.76 6.55
C THR A 263 -18.97 16.58 5.46
N ILE A 264 -19.42 16.33 4.25
CA ILE A 264 -18.59 16.19 3.04
C ILE A 264 -18.69 17.51 2.26
N THR A 265 -17.56 18.15 1.98
CA THR A 265 -17.49 19.38 1.22
C THR A 265 -16.61 19.20 -0.02
N LEU A 266 -17.09 19.64 -1.16
CA LEU A 266 -16.34 19.69 -2.41
C LEU A 266 -16.12 21.16 -2.76
N THR A 267 -14.87 21.55 -2.99
CA THR A 267 -14.47 22.94 -3.30
C THR A 267 -13.66 22.97 -4.58
N ASN A 268 -14.04 23.82 -5.50
CA ASN A 268 -13.29 24.08 -6.72
C ASN A 268 -12.32 25.26 -6.50
N TYR A 269 -11.05 24.97 -6.30
CA TYR A 269 -9.97 25.97 -6.22
C TYR A 269 -9.36 26.31 -7.59
N GLY A 270 -9.89 25.72 -8.67
CA GLY A 270 -9.43 25.95 -10.03
C GLY A 270 -10.02 27.20 -10.67
N GLU A 271 -9.62 27.45 -11.90
CA GLU A 271 -10.02 28.63 -12.68
C GLU A 271 -11.15 28.35 -13.70
N GLN A 272 -11.61 27.11 -13.78
CA GLN A 272 -12.66 26.65 -14.69
C GLN A 272 -13.83 26.03 -13.93
N PRO A 273 -15.04 26.01 -14.48
CA PRO A 273 -16.15 25.25 -13.90
C PRO A 273 -15.86 23.76 -13.87
N VAL A 274 -16.34 23.09 -12.82
CA VAL A 274 -16.19 21.64 -12.62
C VAL A 274 -17.57 21.02 -12.44
N GLU A 275 -17.86 19.99 -13.22
CA GLU A 275 -19.05 19.16 -13.07
C GLU A 275 -18.69 17.89 -12.30
N ILE A 276 -19.37 17.66 -11.20
CA ILE A 276 -19.21 16.48 -10.35
C ILE A 276 -20.45 15.61 -10.54
N SER A 277 -20.29 14.48 -11.20
CA SER A 277 -21.37 13.58 -11.58
C SER A 277 -21.15 12.17 -11.03
N LYS A 278 -22.16 11.31 -11.08
CA LYS A 278 -22.12 9.94 -10.54
C LYS A 278 -21.53 9.90 -9.14
N ALA A 279 -21.78 10.95 -8.36
CA ALA A 279 -21.15 11.19 -7.07
C ALA A 279 -22.07 10.74 -5.94
N ALA A 280 -21.56 9.87 -5.06
CA ALA A 280 -22.35 9.31 -3.98
C ALA A 280 -21.50 8.92 -2.78
N ALA A 281 -22.06 9.09 -1.59
CA ALA A 281 -21.58 8.48 -0.35
C ALA A 281 -22.58 7.41 0.11
N VAL A 282 -22.14 6.17 0.18
CA VAL A 282 -22.93 5.05 0.72
C VAL A 282 -22.53 4.83 2.16
N SER A 283 -23.49 4.87 3.08
CA SER A 283 -23.27 4.72 4.52
C SER A 283 -24.28 3.77 5.15
N GLY A 284 -23.88 3.15 6.25
CA GLY A 284 -24.73 2.29 7.06
C GLY A 284 -24.57 2.59 8.56
N LYS A 285 -25.39 1.96 9.41
CA LYS A 285 -25.27 2.11 10.87
C LYS A 285 -23.91 1.64 11.35
N TRP A 286 -23.34 2.38 12.27
CA TRP A 286 -22.12 2.02 12.99
C TRP A 286 -22.40 2.07 14.49
N GLN A 287 -21.92 1.08 15.21
CA GLN A 287 -21.92 1.14 16.67
C GLN A 287 -20.60 1.73 17.12
N TRP A 288 -20.63 3.02 17.47
CA TRP A 288 -19.45 3.69 17.98
C TRP A 288 -19.03 3.10 19.32
N ASP A 289 -17.76 2.77 19.48
CA ASP A 289 -17.16 2.25 20.70
C ASP A 289 -15.73 2.78 20.87
N GLU A 290 -15.04 2.37 21.93
CA GLU A 290 -13.67 2.80 22.26
C GLU A 290 -12.62 2.43 21.21
N ARG A 291 -12.90 1.51 20.30
CA ARG A 291 -12.02 1.09 19.20
C ARG A 291 -12.27 1.89 17.94
N SER A 292 -13.39 2.57 17.86
CA SER A 292 -13.76 3.38 16.72
C SER A 292 -12.81 4.57 16.57
N MET A 293 -12.47 4.91 15.34
CA MET A 293 -11.58 6.01 14.98
C MET A 293 -12.10 6.71 13.74
N HIS A 294 -11.99 8.03 13.67
CA HIS A 294 -12.27 8.78 12.45
C HIS A 294 -11.24 8.44 11.38
N PHE A 295 -11.67 8.41 10.14
CA PHE A 295 -10.77 8.35 9.01
C PHE A 295 -10.12 9.74 8.79
N GLY A 296 -8.85 9.75 8.45
CA GLY A 296 -8.13 10.99 8.18
C GLY A 296 -7.20 10.86 6.98
N THR A 297 -6.82 11.99 6.42
CA THR A 297 -5.79 12.10 5.38
C THR A 297 -4.82 13.21 5.71
N THR A 298 -3.57 13.06 5.27
CA THR A 298 -2.64 14.17 5.08
C THR A 298 -2.39 14.34 3.59
N TRP A 299 -2.17 15.55 3.16
CA TRP A 299 -1.73 15.85 1.81
C TRP A 299 -0.59 16.87 1.87
N GLN A 300 0.48 16.61 1.14
CA GLN A 300 1.65 17.47 1.06
C GLN A 300 2.04 17.67 -0.41
N GLN A 301 2.55 18.83 -0.71
CA GLN A 301 3.18 19.13 -1.99
C GLN A 301 4.58 19.66 -1.76
N PHE A 302 5.55 18.99 -2.36
CA PHE A 302 6.95 19.41 -2.33
C PHE A 302 7.35 19.89 -3.71
N THR A 303 8.01 21.04 -3.79
CA THR A 303 8.50 21.63 -5.03
C THR A 303 9.99 21.93 -4.92
N HIS A 304 10.67 22.00 -6.05
CA HIS A 304 12.10 22.30 -6.12
C HIS A 304 12.97 21.32 -5.31
N ILE A 305 12.59 20.03 -5.36
CA ILE A 305 13.33 18.98 -4.67
C ILE A 305 14.67 18.76 -5.39
N HIS A 306 15.76 18.84 -4.64
CA HIS A 306 17.09 18.47 -5.10
C HIS A 306 17.40 17.06 -4.61
N ALA A 307 17.32 16.07 -5.50
CA ALA A 307 17.45 14.66 -5.17
C ALA A 307 18.77 14.04 -5.63
N ARG A 308 19.78 14.84 -5.96
CA ARG A 308 21.04 14.36 -6.49
C ARG A 308 22.23 14.83 -5.67
N GLY A 309 23.06 13.87 -5.25
CA GLY A 309 24.27 14.09 -4.45
C GLY A 309 24.00 14.11 -2.94
N ASP A 310 24.94 13.58 -2.17
CA ASP A 310 24.82 13.44 -0.71
C ASP A 310 24.63 14.77 0.03
N GLU A 311 25.14 15.85 -0.54
CA GLU A 311 25.01 17.21 0.03
C GLU A 311 23.61 17.80 -0.09
N PHE A 312 22.75 17.21 -0.93
CA PHE A 312 21.35 17.65 -1.13
C PHE A 312 20.33 16.65 -0.63
N ALA A 313 20.77 15.57 0.00
CA ALA A 313 19.85 14.59 0.57
C ALA A 313 18.98 15.25 1.65
N GLN A 314 17.66 15.11 1.53
CA GLN A 314 16.69 15.64 2.47
C GLN A 314 15.55 14.65 2.68
N ASP A 315 15.05 14.55 3.90
CA ASP A 315 13.82 13.83 4.19
C ASP A 315 12.60 14.69 3.87
N LEU A 316 11.64 14.12 3.17
CA LEU A 316 10.35 14.72 2.89
C LEU A 316 9.32 14.13 3.85
N THR A 317 8.83 14.91 4.79
CA THR A 317 7.83 14.44 5.75
C THR A 317 6.45 14.38 5.10
N PHE A 318 5.97 13.19 4.78
CA PHE A 318 4.65 12.98 4.19
C PHE A 318 3.52 13.10 5.21
N ALA A 319 3.76 12.65 6.44
CA ALA A 319 2.81 12.71 7.52
C ALA A 319 3.51 12.81 8.88
N ASP A 320 2.98 13.66 9.77
CA ASP A 320 3.30 13.70 11.20
C ASP A 320 1.98 13.58 11.95
N LEU A 321 1.68 12.38 12.46
CA LEU A 321 0.39 12.03 13.04
C LEU A 321 0.54 11.84 14.56
N LYS A 322 -0.38 12.42 15.32
CA LYS A 322 -0.43 12.28 16.78
C LYS A 322 -1.70 11.59 17.23
N GLY A 323 -1.58 10.74 18.23
CA GLY A 323 -2.70 10.00 18.80
C GLY A 323 -2.69 8.52 18.41
N ARG A 324 -3.78 7.84 18.69
CA ARG A 324 -3.98 6.43 18.36
C ARG A 324 -4.54 6.30 16.96
N GLY A 325 -3.89 5.53 16.12
CA GLY A 325 -4.34 5.35 14.73
C GLY A 325 -3.76 4.12 14.06
N VAL A 326 -4.19 3.91 12.83
CA VAL A 326 -3.65 2.89 11.92
C VAL A 326 -3.39 3.56 10.58
N TYR A 327 -2.16 3.46 10.11
CA TYR A 327 -1.81 3.90 8.76
C TYR A 327 -2.30 2.87 7.74
N VAL A 328 -3.15 3.29 6.80
CA VAL A 328 -3.88 2.37 5.93
C VAL A 328 -3.49 2.46 4.45
N GLY A 329 -2.66 3.41 4.09
CA GLY A 329 -2.14 3.53 2.73
C GLY A 329 -1.72 4.93 2.34
N ASP A 330 -1.17 5.03 1.15
CA ASP A 330 -0.68 6.28 0.57
C ASP A 330 -0.84 6.31 -0.95
N ALA A 331 -0.64 7.48 -1.51
CA ALA A 331 -0.45 7.72 -2.93
C ALA A 331 0.62 8.79 -3.10
N VAL A 332 1.52 8.62 -4.05
CA VAL A 332 2.50 9.62 -4.44
C VAL A 332 2.41 9.90 -5.94
N THR A 333 2.41 11.17 -6.30
CA THR A 333 2.52 11.62 -7.68
C THR A 333 3.80 12.42 -7.84
N VAL A 334 4.68 11.97 -8.72
CA VAL A 334 5.99 12.57 -8.97
C VAL A 334 6.04 13.15 -10.37
N TYR A 335 6.42 14.41 -10.45
CA TYR A 335 6.76 15.10 -11.70
C TYR A 335 8.28 15.21 -11.77
N ASN A 336 8.90 14.47 -12.67
CA ASN A 336 10.35 14.41 -12.81
C ASN A 336 10.81 15.20 -14.05
N PRO A 337 11.37 16.41 -13.88
CA PRO A 337 11.86 17.23 -14.99
C PRO A 337 13.29 16.87 -15.44
N ASN A 338 13.94 15.90 -14.79
CA ASN A 338 15.34 15.57 -15.00
C ASN A 338 15.52 14.25 -15.75
N LEU A 339 16.63 14.16 -16.51
CA LEU A 339 17.09 12.90 -17.10
C LEU A 339 17.72 12.02 -16.02
N GLY A 340 16.91 11.37 -15.23
CA GLY A 340 17.37 10.48 -14.18
C GLY A 340 16.21 9.80 -13.48
N TRP A 341 16.46 8.62 -12.92
CA TRP A 341 15.49 7.93 -12.12
C TRP A 341 15.24 8.68 -10.80
N TRP A 342 13.99 8.70 -10.34
CA TRP A 342 13.56 9.45 -9.17
C TRP A 342 13.31 8.57 -7.93
N GLY A 343 13.22 7.26 -8.09
CA GLY A 343 12.62 6.35 -7.11
C GLY A 343 13.59 5.68 -6.14
N GLU A 344 14.78 6.23 -5.88
CA GLU A 344 15.81 5.66 -4.99
C GLU A 344 15.75 6.18 -3.55
N GLY A 345 14.93 7.19 -3.25
CA GLY A 345 14.81 7.73 -1.90
C GLY A 345 14.19 6.72 -0.95
N ASP A 346 14.88 6.44 0.17
CA ASP A 346 14.44 5.45 1.16
C ASP A 346 13.24 5.97 1.95
N GLU A 347 12.22 5.14 2.09
CA GLU A 347 11.11 5.42 2.98
C GLU A 347 11.45 5.11 4.44
N LYS A 348 10.94 5.94 5.36
CA LYS A 348 11.13 5.79 6.79
C LYS A 348 9.79 5.96 7.51
N VAL A 349 9.44 5.00 8.38
CA VAL A 349 8.25 5.08 9.22
C VAL A 349 8.66 4.97 10.69
N TYR A 350 8.47 6.07 11.42
CA TYR A 350 8.71 6.16 12.86
C TYR A 350 7.39 5.97 13.60
N VAL A 351 7.39 5.13 14.62
CA VAL A 351 6.22 4.85 15.45
C VAL A 351 6.54 5.18 16.92
N ASP A 352 5.58 5.83 17.59
CA ASP A 352 5.63 6.07 19.05
C ASP A 352 6.91 6.73 19.56
N GLY A 353 7.47 7.67 18.79
CA GLY A 353 8.64 8.46 19.22
C GLY A 353 9.99 7.73 19.08
N GLU A 354 10.06 6.74 18.24
CA GLU A 354 11.30 6.02 17.91
C GLU A 354 12.41 6.97 17.43
N THR A 355 13.66 6.64 17.78
CA THR A 355 14.85 7.37 17.31
C THR A 355 15.41 6.80 16.00
N PHE A 356 15.11 5.53 15.70
CA PHE A 356 15.37 4.87 14.43
C PHE A 356 14.06 4.27 13.92
N PRO A 357 13.74 4.39 12.62
CA PRO A 357 12.42 3.99 12.12
C PRO A 357 12.18 2.48 12.23
N SER A 358 10.97 2.10 12.66
CA SER A 358 10.49 0.72 12.62
C SER A 358 10.47 0.13 11.22
N HIS A 359 10.28 0.96 10.21
CA HIS A 359 10.41 0.59 8.82
C HIS A 359 11.39 1.55 8.16
N PHE A 360 12.43 0.97 7.59
CA PHE A 360 13.44 1.66 6.79
C PHE A 360 13.62 0.89 5.49
N GLY A 361 13.34 1.53 4.37
CA GLY A 361 13.32 0.90 3.07
C GLY A 361 14.63 0.95 2.32
N THR A 362 14.59 0.54 1.07
CA THR A 362 15.71 0.47 0.12
C THR A 362 15.49 1.33 -1.11
N GLY A 363 14.35 1.98 -1.20
CA GLY A 363 13.99 2.85 -2.31
C GLY A 363 12.49 3.05 -2.41
N THR A 364 12.08 4.21 -2.89
CA THR A 364 10.65 4.54 -3.07
C THR A 364 9.94 3.56 -4.00
N GLU A 365 10.60 3.09 -5.06
CA GLU A 365 9.99 2.09 -5.94
C GLU A 365 9.80 0.74 -5.24
N ASP A 366 10.73 0.35 -4.39
CA ASP A 366 10.74 -0.88 -3.61
C ASP A 366 9.60 -0.91 -2.60
N TYR A 367 9.32 0.25 -1.99
CA TYR A 367 8.19 0.44 -1.11
C TYR A 367 6.86 0.12 -1.81
N TYR A 368 6.70 0.53 -3.06
CA TYR A 368 5.53 0.23 -3.89
C TYR A 368 5.57 -1.16 -4.55
N GLY A 369 6.53 -2.02 -4.19
CA GLY A 369 6.61 -3.41 -4.64
C GLY A 369 7.27 -3.63 -5.99
N TYR A 370 7.79 -2.58 -6.62
CA TYR A 370 8.50 -2.62 -7.90
C TYR A 370 10.00 -2.86 -7.73
N ALA A 371 10.74 -2.80 -8.83
CA ALA A 371 12.19 -2.76 -8.88
C ALA A 371 12.66 -2.24 -10.25
N TRP A 372 13.90 -1.72 -10.29
CA TRP A 372 14.66 -1.42 -11.52
C TRP A 372 14.07 -0.32 -12.39
N GLY A 373 13.53 0.73 -11.79
CA GLY A 373 13.11 1.94 -12.48
C GLY A 373 11.97 1.72 -13.48
N ARG A 374 11.09 0.78 -13.25
CA ARG A 374 9.97 0.50 -14.15
C ARG A 374 8.96 1.62 -14.15
N TYR A 375 8.55 2.03 -15.35
CA TYR A 375 7.64 3.14 -15.58
C TYR A 375 6.32 2.72 -16.25
N GLU A 376 6.21 1.48 -16.70
CA GLU A 376 5.00 0.97 -17.32
C GLU A 376 3.81 1.05 -16.33
N PRO A 377 2.64 1.54 -16.75
CA PRO A 377 1.45 1.51 -15.90
C PRO A 377 1.13 0.08 -15.48
N TRP A 378 0.82 -0.09 -14.21
CA TRP A 378 0.44 -1.39 -13.66
C TRP A 378 -0.64 -1.22 -12.59
N ILE A 379 -1.75 -1.94 -12.74
CA ILE A 379 -2.97 -1.73 -11.98
C ILE A 379 -3.64 -3.03 -11.49
N ASN A 380 -3.04 -4.18 -11.77
CA ASN A 380 -3.66 -5.48 -11.55
C ASN A 380 -3.24 -6.14 -10.24
N HIS A 381 -2.99 -5.36 -9.19
CA HIS A 381 -2.68 -5.90 -7.89
C HIS A 381 -3.49 -5.20 -6.77
N PRO A 382 -3.98 -5.94 -5.76
CA PRO A 382 -4.86 -5.36 -4.74
C PRO A 382 -4.18 -4.39 -3.78
N PHE A 383 -2.86 -4.50 -3.59
CA PHE A 383 -2.14 -3.74 -2.55
C PHE A 383 -1.32 -2.58 -3.08
N VAL A 384 -0.82 -2.66 -4.29
CA VAL A 384 0.06 -1.66 -4.90
C VAL A 384 -0.27 -1.47 -6.37
N ALA A 385 -0.05 -0.27 -6.90
CA ALA A 385 -0.23 0.00 -8.32
C ALA A 385 0.57 1.23 -8.78
N GLN A 386 0.80 1.31 -10.07
CA GLN A 386 1.29 2.47 -10.79
C GLN A 386 0.30 2.82 -11.90
N PRO A 387 -0.79 3.56 -11.59
CA PRO A 387 -1.81 3.86 -12.61
C PRO A 387 -1.29 4.79 -13.70
N ILE A 388 -0.30 5.63 -13.40
CA ILE A 388 0.34 6.52 -14.34
C ILE A 388 1.84 6.30 -14.31
N GLY A 389 2.43 6.01 -15.48
CA GLY A 389 3.85 5.95 -15.69
C GLY A 389 4.11 6.33 -17.13
N ASP A 390 4.58 7.56 -17.37
CA ASP A 390 4.86 8.09 -18.69
C ASP A 390 6.35 8.25 -18.99
N GLY A 391 7.20 7.68 -18.16
CA GLY A 391 8.64 7.58 -18.37
C GLY A 391 9.44 7.45 -17.08
N CYS A 392 10.58 6.78 -17.17
CA CYS A 392 11.62 6.72 -16.15
C CYS A 392 12.39 8.02 -16.09
N TYR A 393 12.74 8.52 -17.29
CA TYR A 393 13.58 9.67 -17.49
C TYR A 393 12.83 10.70 -18.32
N ALA A 394 12.92 11.96 -17.94
CA ALA A 394 12.40 13.04 -18.75
C ALA A 394 13.25 13.18 -20.02
N HIS A 395 12.64 13.01 -21.18
CA HIS A 395 13.32 13.23 -22.47
C HIS A 395 12.99 14.61 -23.04
N ILE A 396 11.72 14.91 -23.15
CA ILE A 396 11.21 16.19 -23.63
C ILE A 396 10.08 16.57 -22.67
N GLY A 397 10.31 17.53 -21.79
CA GLY A 397 9.34 17.97 -20.81
C GLY A 397 9.39 17.16 -19.51
N LEU A 398 8.25 16.95 -18.92
CA LEU A 398 8.06 16.41 -17.61
C LEU A 398 7.57 14.95 -17.68
N ALA A 399 8.33 14.02 -17.12
CA ALA A 399 7.85 12.66 -16.88
C ALA A 399 7.05 12.61 -15.58
N GLN A 400 5.95 11.88 -15.60
CA GLN A 400 5.08 11.73 -14.44
C GLN A 400 4.86 10.27 -14.06
N ASN A 401 4.87 10.02 -12.75
CA ASN A 401 4.51 8.73 -12.19
C ASN A 401 3.57 8.95 -10.99
N THR A 402 2.52 8.15 -10.91
CA THR A 402 1.64 8.09 -9.75
C THR A 402 1.62 6.66 -9.26
N ARG A 403 1.98 6.46 -7.99
CA ARG A 403 2.03 5.16 -7.33
C ARG A 403 1.14 5.16 -6.09
N VAL A 404 0.58 4.02 -5.81
CA VAL A 404 -0.39 3.82 -4.72
C VAL A 404 -0.06 2.55 -3.96
N ARG A 405 -0.15 2.63 -2.65
CA ARG A 405 -0.08 1.47 -1.77
C ARG A 405 -1.25 1.46 -0.80
N SER A 406 -1.89 0.30 -0.66
CA SER A 406 -2.94 0.06 0.31
C SER A 406 -2.47 -0.94 1.36
N LEU A 407 -2.63 -0.60 2.61
CA LEU A 407 -2.22 -1.43 3.74
C LEU A 407 -3.40 -2.12 4.43
N ASP A 408 -4.63 -1.72 4.13
CA ASP A 408 -5.86 -2.25 4.74
C ASP A 408 -6.04 -3.76 4.61
N ALA A 409 -5.57 -4.33 3.51
CA ALA A 409 -5.68 -5.76 3.31
C ALA A 409 -4.74 -6.56 4.24
N ILE A 410 -3.68 -5.95 4.75
CA ILE A 410 -2.73 -6.61 5.66
C ILE A 410 -3.36 -6.88 7.05
N PRO A 411 -4.08 -5.94 7.70
CA PRO A 411 -4.83 -6.23 8.91
C PRO A 411 -5.88 -7.34 8.73
N PHE A 412 -6.56 -7.33 7.59
CA PHE A 412 -7.58 -8.35 7.28
C PHE A 412 -6.96 -9.75 7.16
N LEU A 413 -5.81 -9.88 6.51
CA LEU A 413 -5.08 -11.15 6.42
C LEU A 413 -4.55 -11.61 7.79
N SER A 414 -4.19 -10.69 8.69
CA SER A 414 -3.77 -11.04 10.05
C SER A 414 -4.94 -11.49 10.94
N LEU A 415 -6.16 -11.03 10.69
CA LEU A 415 -7.37 -11.49 11.39
C LEU A 415 -7.74 -12.95 11.08
N ILE A 416 -7.27 -13.48 9.95
CA ILE A 416 -7.44 -14.91 9.62
C ILE A 416 -6.74 -15.82 10.65
N HIS A 417 -5.74 -15.32 11.35
CA HIS A 417 -4.97 -16.04 12.36
C HIS A 417 -5.35 -15.69 13.82
N ILE A 418 -6.28 -14.74 14.01
CA ILE A 418 -6.75 -14.30 15.34
C ILE A 418 -8.14 -14.86 15.67
N SER A 419 -8.72 -15.69 14.82
CA SER A 419 -10.00 -16.28 15.13
C SER A 419 -9.85 -17.38 16.17
N GLU A 420 -10.33 -17.09 17.40
CA GLU A 420 -10.71 -17.94 18.51
C GLU A 420 -9.62 -18.73 19.24
#